data_eed3a1fa04b6caea40e145d47cbe29a0
#
_entry.id   eed3a1fa04b6caea40e145d47cbe29a0
#
_cell.length_a   1.000
_cell.length_b   1.000
_cell.length_c   1.000
_cell.angle_alpha   90.00
_cell.angle_beta   90.00
_cell.angle_gamma   90.00
#
_symmetry.space_group_name_H-M   'P 1'
#
loop_
_entity.id
_entity.type
_entity.pdbx_description
1 polymer ?
#
loop_
_entity_poly.entity_id
_entity_poly.type
_entity_poly.pdbx_seq_one_letter_code
_entity_poly.pdbx_strand_id
1 'polypeptide(L)'
;MHAPLASTLAGRRRGRAESLAAAAIALAFAAAALWAIFARGPWYDEFYTLYVASPRFPLAAALTAHWLPDNHPPLFYALARATAFLGADAPRRLLNLALLAVACGAAWGLLRGHRWGLGLALVLAAQPASLLAASELRSYFASMAAATVLSIALTLEWLNPGGPRARRVVLWAAALVAFNLHIVTTIVAAALFAPFVAAALLRREWRAAARLGLPAAVGAVLFGAVTALQLPFWLGNTRGFWIPGGFDAARWPLEHLLVRTLSANPVVLAGALAGLALLARDAWRRGRPSPALEAIGLLSVSAALAAVVLIALHLLRPLVMEKYLIALIPVIATGLALGFARALDSLGRWQTAALAVAALWSLAAIVGNAREAAAMNSWDRSATALARIAARCPDSAVHVDPAFVNAYTMSLSPADNRAVVAFAYRDTARRHGLRLEPAGSRRVSARCPTLFWGEHDTSRRVSAAGLLARERARGFALERLRLVRVGDGWIAADRPL
;
A
#
# COMPACT_ATOMS: atom_id res chain seq x y z
N MET A 1 -38.64 -28.26 -4.42
CA MET A 1 -39.18 -27.11 -3.65
C MET A 1 -38.16 -26.73 -2.58
N HIS A 2 -37.29 -25.73 -2.85
CA HIS A 2 -36.36 -25.21 -1.86
C HIS A 2 -36.90 -23.86 -1.38
N ALA A 3 -37.47 -23.86 -0.19
CA ALA A 3 -37.87 -22.63 0.49
C ALA A 3 -36.61 -21.75 0.71
N PRO A 4 -36.72 -20.43 0.62
CA PRO A 4 -35.56 -19.53 0.73
C PRO A 4 -35.09 -19.42 2.18
N LEU A 5 -34.05 -20.19 2.56
CA LEU A 5 -33.32 -20.08 3.84
C LEU A 5 -32.39 -18.84 3.85
N ALA A 6 -32.60 -17.89 2.95
CA ALA A 6 -31.86 -16.63 2.89
C ALA A 6 -32.13 -15.66 4.04
N SER A 7 -33.08 -15.97 4.97
CA SER A 7 -33.55 -14.97 5.95
C SER A 7 -32.78 -14.88 7.27
N THR A 8 -31.81 -15.75 7.56
CA THR A 8 -31.16 -15.76 8.89
C THR A 8 -29.80 -15.04 8.95
N LEU A 9 -29.24 -14.64 7.83
CA LEU A 9 -28.05 -13.73 7.78
C LEU A 9 -28.35 -12.38 7.10
N ALA A 10 -29.56 -12.21 6.54
CA ALA A 10 -30.15 -10.89 6.40
C ALA A 10 -30.46 -10.33 7.79
N GLY A 11 -29.54 -10.58 8.74
CA GLY A 11 -29.59 -10.06 10.10
C GLY A 11 -29.95 -8.59 10.05
N ARG A 12 -30.70 -8.14 11.02
CA ARG A 12 -31.22 -6.78 11.16
C ARG A 12 -30.54 -5.78 10.27
N ARG A 13 -31.30 -5.15 9.36
CA ARG A 13 -30.77 -4.12 8.45
C ARG A 13 -29.90 -3.17 9.25
N ARG A 14 -28.72 -2.82 8.73
CA ARG A 14 -27.81 -1.84 9.30
C ARG A 14 -28.62 -0.64 9.80
N GLY A 15 -28.55 -0.36 11.09
CA GLY A 15 -29.26 0.75 11.69
C GLY A 15 -28.71 2.09 11.15
N ARG A 16 -29.51 3.15 11.21
CA ARG A 16 -29.04 4.51 10.84
C ARG A 16 -27.79 4.92 11.63
N ALA A 17 -27.72 4.57 12.90
CA ALA A 17 -26.56 4.83 13.76
C ALA A 17 -25.27 4.12 13.29
N GLU A 18 -25.35 2.86 12.88
CA GLU A 18 -24.20 2.11 12.35
C GLU A 18 -23.68 2.70 11.03
N SER A 19 -24.61 3.19 10.21
CA SER A 19 -24.28 3.88 8.96
C SER A 19 -23.55 5.21 9.20
N LEU A 20 -24.03 5.99 10.16
CA LEU A 20 -23.40 7.23 10.57
C LEU A 20 -22.02 6.98 11.19
N ALA A 21 -21.88 5.95 12.04
CA ALA A 21 -20.60 5.58 12.62
C ALA A 21 -19.57 5.19 11.55
N ALA A 22 -19.97 4.39 10.54
CA ALA A 22 -19.04 4.05 9.45
C ALA A 22 -18.64 5.27 8.59
N ALA A 23 -19.59 6.19 8.34
CA ALA A 23 -19.29 7.42 7.65
C ALA A 23 -18.34 8.31 8.46
N ALA A 24 -18.54 8.41 9.77
CA ALA A 24 -17.67 9.18 10.67
C ALA A 24 -16.24 8.61 10.70
N ILE A 25 -16.09 7.28 10.77
CA ILE A 25 -14.77 6.62 10.70
C ILE A 25 -14.10 6.88 9.35
N ALA A 26 -14.84 6.77 8.23
CA ALA A 26 -14.28 7.06 6.91
C ALA A 26 -13.84 8.52 6.76
N LEU A 27 -14.63 9.47 7.29
CA LEU A 27 -14.29 10.90 7.29
C LEU A 27 -13.09 11.19 8.20
N ALA A 28 -13.01 10.59 9.38
CA ALA A 28 -11.85 10.70 10.27
C ALA A 28 -10.58 10.18 9.61
N PHE A 29 -10.66 9.02 8.94
CA PHE A 29 -9.55 8.46 8.17
C PHE A 29 -9.15 9.39 7.01
N ALA A 30 -10.10 9.91 6.24
CA ALA A 30 -9.84 10.84 5.14
C ALA A 30 -9.17 12.13 5.64
N ALA A 31 -9.62 12.70 6.74
CA ALA A 31 -9.01 13.88 7.35
C ALA A 31 -7.59 13.60 7.84
N ALA A 32 -7.36 12.46 8.48
CA ALA A 32 -6.05 12.02 8.93
C ALA A 32 -5.08 11.78 7.76
N ALA A 33 -5.57 11.14 6.69
CA ALA A 33 -4.79 10.92 5.46
C ALA A 33 -4.46 12.27 4.78
N LEU A 34 -5.43 13.19 4.69
CA LEU A 34 -5.22 14.53 4.15
C LEU A 34 -4.13 15.27 4.93
N TRP A 35 -4.19 15.23 6.26
CA TRP A 35 -3.16 15.84 7.10
C TRP A 35 -1.78 15.19 6.85
N ALA A 36 -1.68 13.85 6.85
CA ALA A 36 -0.43 13.13 6.62
C ALA A 36 0.17 13.40 5.22
N ILE A 37 -0.67 13.53 4.18
CA ILE A 37 -0.29 13.88 2.81
C ILE A 37 0.53 15.18 2.78
N PHE A 38 0.10 16.19 3.52
CA PHE A 38 0.75 17.50 3.50
C PHE A 38 1.82 17.68 4.61
N ALA A 39 1.74 16.91 5.70
CA ALA A 39 2.72 16.95 6.78
C ALA A 39 4.04 16.25 6.44
N ARG A 40 4.01 15.30 5.48
CA ARG A 40 5.15 14.48 5.09
C ARG A 40 5.71 14.91 3.74
N GLY A 41 7.04 15.02 3.64
CA GLY A 41 7.73 15.14 2.35
C GLY A 41 7.82 13.82 1.59
N PRO A 42 8.16 13.86 0.30
CA PRO A 42 8.34 12.65 -0.50
C PRO A 42 9.62 11.90 -0.13
N TRP A 43 9.63 10.62 -0.46
CA TRP A 43 10.76 9.71 -0.36
C TRP A 43 11.06 9.07 -1.73
N TYR A 44 12.12 8.25 -1.82
CA TYR A 44 12.64 7.79 -3.11
C TYR A 44 11.60 7.16 -4.05
N ASP A 45 10.78 6.22 -3.56
CA ASP A 45 9.80 5.54 -4.41
C ASP A 45 8.74 6.51 -4.98
N GLU A 46 8.44 7.59 -4.25
CA GLU A 46 7.54 8.63 -4.74
C GLU A 46 8.20 9.50 -5.80
N PHE A 47 9.48 9.87 -5.61
CA PHE A 47 10.24 10.56 -6.66
C PHE A 47 10.34 9.71 -7.93
N TYR A 48 10.48 8.40 -7.78
CA TYR A 48 10.43 7.49 -8.90
C TYR A 48 9.08 7.61 -9.65
N THR A 49 7.96 7.51 -8.92
CA THR A 49 6.62 7.65 -9.50
C THR A 49 6.43 9.01 -10.17
N LEU A 50 6.84 10.10 -9.50
CA LEU A 50 6.76 11.46 -10.03
C LEU A 50 7.58 11.63 -11.31
N TYR A 51 8.76 11.01 -11.37
CA TYR A 51 9.63 11.06 -12.52
C TYR A 51 9.03 10.33 -13.72
N VAL A 52 8.68 9.03 -13.57
CA VAL A 52 8.20 8.20 -14.68
C VAL A 52 6.79 8.57 -15.15
N ALA A 53 5.96 9.12 -14.25
CA ALA A 53 4.62 9.62 -14.56
C ALA A 53 4.61 11.11 -14.95
N SER A 54 5.79 11.71 -15.20
CA SER A 54 5.89 13.12 -15.57
C SER A 54 5.30 13.39 -16.96
N PRO A 55 4.51 14.46 -17.14
CA PRO A 55 3.98 14.87 -18.44
C PRO A 55 5.07 15.36 -19.41
N ARG A 56 6.30 15.62 -18.94
CA ARG A 56 7.44 16.00 -19.79
C ARG A 56 7.79 14.92 -20.83
N PHE A 57 7.49 13.65 -20.54
CA PHE A 57 7.65 12.57 -21.51
C PHE A 57 6.37 12.45 -22.35
N PRO A 58 6.44 12.37 -23.69
CA PRO A 58 5.29 11.93 -24.51
C PRO A 58 4.77 10.59 -23.99
N LEU A 59 3.45 10.35 -24.10
CA LEU A 59 2.83 9.14 -23.52
C LEU A 59 3.46 7.85 -24.04
N ALA A 60 3.76 7.79 -25.35
CA ALA A 60 4.42 6.63 -25.94
C ALA A 60 5.80 6.39 -25.32
N ALA A 61 6.61 7.45 -25.17
CA ALA A 61 7.93 7.35 -24.53
C ALA A 61 7.83 6.97 -23.03
N ALA A 62 6.85 7.54 -22.31
CA ALA A 62 6.60 7.14 -20.91
C ALA A 62 6.26 5.65 -20.79
N LEU A 63 5.40 5.14 -21.69
CA LEU A 63 5.01 3.73 -21.71
C LEU A 63 6.19 2.82 -22.05
N THR A 64 6.90 3.10 -23.16
CA THR A 64 7.91 2.17 -23.69
C THR A 64 9.26 2.25 -22.99
N ALA A 65 9.69 3.47 -22.58
CA ALA A 65 11.00 3.67 -21.97
C ALA A 65 11.01 3.63 -20.44
N HIS A 66 9.84 3.82 -19.79
CA HIS A 66 9.79 3.90 -18.32
C HIS A 66 8.82 2.90 -17.67
N TRP A 67 7.58 2.74 -18.19
CA TRP A 67 6.57 1.92 -17.52
C TRP A 67 6.68 0.44 -17.85
N LEU A 68 6.95 0.07 -19.12
CA LEU A 68 7.16 -1.33 -19.50
C LEU A 68 8.47 -1.93 -18.96
N PRO A 69 9.59 -1.18 -18.88
CA PRO A 69 10.81 -1.68 -18.25
C PRO A 69 10.70 -1.92 -16.73
N ASP A 70 9.73 -1.29 -16.07
CA ASP A 70 9.50 -1.48 -14.64
C ASP A 70 8.84 -2.83 -14.35
N ASN A 71 8.97 -3.29 -13.10
CA ASN A 71 8.35 -4.54 -12.59
C ASN A 71 6.92 -4.32 -12.05
N HIS A 72 6.34 -3.13 -12.24
CA HIS A 72 4.95 -2.84 -11.91
C HIS A 72 4.11 -2.69 -13.18
N PRO A 73 2.83 -3.15 -13.18
CA PRO A 73 1.92 -2.86 -14.29
C PRO A 73 1.74 -1.35 -14.50
N PRO A 74 1.57 -0.88 -15.75
CA PRO A 74 1.50 0.54 -16.09
C PRO A 74 0.30 1.30 -15.51
N LEU A 75 -0.76 0.62 -15.08
CA LEU A 75 -2.04 1.24 -14.67
C LEU A 75 -1.85 2.33 -13.61
N PHE A 76 -1.05 2.05 -12.57
CA PHE A 76 -0.84 3.05 -11.52
C PHE A 76 -0.10 4.29 -12.02
N TYR A 77 0.88 4.13 -12.91
CA TYR A 77 1.60 5.27 -13.50
C TYR A 77 0.69 6.12 -14.40
N ALA A 78 -0.26 5.50 -15.10
CA ALA A 78 -1.28 6.21 -15.86
C ALA A 78 -2.18 7.06 -14.93
N LEU A 79 -2.62 6.50 -13.80
CA LEU A 79 -3.39 7.23 -12.78
C LEU A 79 -2.58 8.37 -12.18
N ALA A 80 -1.32 8.11 -11.79
CA ALA A 80 -0.42 9.13 -11.25
C ALA A 80 -0.15 10.24 -12.29
N ARG A 81 -0.01 9.89 -13.57
CA ARG A 81 0.14 10.87 -14.65
C ARG A 81 -1.10 11.76 -14.81
N ALA A 82 -2.29 11.18 -14.69
CA ALA A 82 -3.55 11.92 -14.76
C ALA A 82 -3.66 13.03 -13.70
N THR A 83 -2.93 12.92 -12.57
CA THR A 83 -2.88 13.95 -11.52
C THR A 83 -1.76 14.98 -11.72
N ALA A 84 -1.03 14.95 -12.83
CA ALA A 84 0.12 15.84 -13.05
C ALA A 84 -0.27 17.33 -13.09
N PHE A 85 -1.52 17.65 -13.43
CA PHE A 85 -2.06 19.02 -13.41
C PHE A 85 -2.09 19.64 -12.01
N LEU A 86 -2.03 18.84 -10.94
CA LEU A 86 -1.94 19.31 -9.57
C LEU A 86 -0.54 19.87 -9.20
N GLY A 87 0.43 19.70 -10.08
CA GLY A 87 1.77 20.29 -9.94
C GLY A 87 2.68 19.54 -8.97
N ALA A 88 2.78 20.01 -7.73
CA ALA A 88 3.70 19.49 -6.73
C ALA A 88 3.34 18.08 -6.20
N ASP A 89 4.27 17.45 -5.47
CA ASP A 89 4.17 16.07 -4.99
C ASP A 89 2.99 15.84 -4.06
N ALA A 90 2.86 16.65 -3.00
CA ALA A 90 1.83 16.47 -1.98
C ALA A 90 0.41 16.57 -2.56
N PRO A 91 0.04 17.58 -3.39
CA PRO A 91 -1.26 17.60 -4.04
C PRO A 91 -1.54 16.38 -4.93
N ARG A 92 -0.53 15.79 -5.57
CA ARG A 92 -0.74 14.59 -6.41
C ARG A 92 -1.13 13.35 -5.60
N ARG A 93 -0.76 13.28 -4.31
CA ARG A 93 -1.22 12.23 -3.38
C ARG A 93 -2.73 12.28 -3.11
N LEU A 94 -3.42 13.39 -3.45
CA LEU A 94 -4.88 13.49 -3.40
C LEU A 94 -5.55 12.44 -4.30
N LEU A 95 -4.83 11.84 -5.25
CA LEU A 95 -5.27 10.64 -5.96
C LEU A 95 -5.77 9.56 -5.00
N ASN A 96 -5.08 9.35 -3.89
CA ASN A 96 -5.47 8.33 -2.91
C ASN A 96 -6.78 8.67 -2.19
N LEU A 97 -7.06 9.96 -1.95
CA LEU A 97 -8.36 10.37 -1.40
C LEU A 97 -9.48 10.21 -2.43
N ALA A 98 -9.22 10.46 -3.70
CA ALA A 98 -10.19 10.16 -4.77
C ALA A 98 -10.47 8.65 -4.87
N LEU A 99 -9.44 7.81 -4.80
CA LEU A 99 -9.58 6.36 -4.75
C LEU A 99 -10.33 5.89 -3.49
N LEU A 100 -10.07 6.52 -2.33
CA LEU A 100 -10.81 6.28 -1.10
C LEU A 100 -12.30 6.59 -1.29
N ALA A 101 -12.64 7.74 -1.86
CA ALA A 101 -14.02 8.13 -2.13
C ALA A 101 -14.73 7.14 -3.05
N VAL A 102 -14.07 6.70 -4.13
CA VAL A 102 -14.59 5.67 -5.04
C VAL A 102 -14.80 4.34 -4.33
N ALA A 103 -13.82 3.86 -3.56
CA ALA A 103 -13.91 2.61 -2.82
C ALA A 103 -14.99 2.66 -1.74
N CYS A 104 -15.08 3.76 -0.98
CA CYS A 104 -16.14 3.98 0.01
C CYS A 104 -17.53 4.05 -0.65
N GLY A 105 -17.67 4.73 -1.79
CA GLY A 105 -18.92 4.78 -2.54
C GLY A 105 -19.37 3.40 -3.04
N ALA A 106 -18.45 2.62 -3.61
CA ALA A 106 -18.69 1.24 -4.03
C ALA A 106 -19.06 0.34 -2.84
N ALA A 107 -18.27 0.38 -1.77
CA ALA A 107 -18.54 -0.39 -0.54
C ALA A 107 -19.88 0.01 0.08
N TRP A 108 -20.20 1.29 0.16
CA TRP A 108 -21.49 1.77 0.63
C TRP A 108 -22.65 1.23 -0.18
N GLY A 109 -22.54 1.29 -1.52
CA GLY A 109 -23.57 0.75 -2.43
C GLY A 109 -23.76 -0.76 -2.29
N LEU A 110 -22.66 -1.51 -2.14
CA LEU A 110 -22.65 -2.97 -1.97
C LEU A 110 -23.17 -3.40 -0.59
N LEU A 111 -22.80 -2.68 0.47
CA LEU A 111 -23.05 -3.05 1.87
C LEU A 111 -24.33 -2.44 2.45
N ARG A 112 -25.18 -1.86 1.61
CA ARG A 112 -26.52 -1.38 2.06
C ARG A 112 -27.28 -2.54 2.71
N GLY A 113 -27.58 -2.39 4.01
CA GLY A 113 -28.29 -3.40 4.79
C GLY A 113 -27.39 -4.50 5.41
N HIS A 114 -26.09 -4.47 5.22
CA HIS A 114 -25.16 -5.43 5.81
C HIS A 114 -24.38 -4.81 6.97
N ARG A 115 -24.52 -5.35 8.17
CA ARG A 115 -23.89 -4.84 9.40
C ARG A 115 -22.38 -5.01 9.43
N TRP A 116 -21.85 -6.05 8.78
CA TRP A 116 -20.41 -6.32 8.77
C TRP A 116 -19.59 -5.21 8.08
N GLY A 117 -20.24 -4.33 7.30
CA GLY A 117 -19.57 -3.18 6.70
C GLY A 117 -18.95 -2.20 7.71
N LEU A 118 -19.57 -2.05 8.91
CA LEU A 118 -18.97 -1.23 9.97
C LEU A 118 -17.73 -1.92 10.55
N GLY A 119 -17.79 -3.22 10.84
CA GLY A 119 -16.63 -3.98 11.32
C GLY A 119 -15.45 -3.91 10.37
N LEU A 120 -15.71 -4.01 9.04
CA LEU A 120 -14.69 -3.85 8.02
C LEU A 120 -14.05 -2.44 8.04
N ALA A 121 -14.87 -1.39 8.12
CA ALA A 121 -14.38 -0.01 8.20
C ALA A 121 -13.53 0.22 9.45
N LEU A 122 -13.92 -0.33 10.60
CA LEU A 122 -13.19 -0.21 11.87
C LEU A 122 -11.80 -0.84 11.79
N VAL A 123 -11.67 -2.03 11.19
CA VAL A 123 -10.38 -2.71 11.03
C VAL A 123 -9.49 -1.97 10.02
N LEU A 124 -10.02 -1.65 8.83
CA LEU A 124 -9.23 -1.02 7.77
C LEU A 124 -8.73 0.37 8.18
N ALA A 125 -9.56 1.15 8.87
CA ALA A 125 -9.17 2.48 9.32
C ALA A 125 -8.17 2.46 10.48
N ALA A 126 -8.21 1.44 11.33
CA ALA A 126 -7.28 1.28 12.46
C ALA A 126 -5.94 0.68 12.03
N GLN A 127 -5.85 0.06 10.84
CA GLN A 127 -4.64 -0.59 10.36
C GLN A 127 -3.57 0.45 9.97
N PRO A 128 -2.36 0.42 10.55
CA PRO A 128 -1.31 1.40 10.29
C PRO A 128 -0.92 1.51 8.81
N ALA A 129 -0.78 0.36 8.12
CA ALA A 129 -0.41 0.33 6.71
C ALA A 129 -1.44 1.04 5.81
N SER A 130 -2.73 1.09 6.20
CA SER A 130 -3.78 1.76 5.42
C SER A 130 -3.52 3.26 5.32
N LEU A 131 -3.18 3.90 6.43
CA LEU A 131 -2.98 5.34 6.47
C LEU A 131 -1.62 5.73 5.86
N LEU A 132 -0.59 4.94 6.12
CA LEU A 132 0.71 5.12 5.48
C LEU A 132 0.58 5.08 3.96
N ALA A 133 -0.06 4.04 3.41
CA ALA A 133 -0.28 3.92 1.97
C ALA A 133 -1.15 5.05 1.41
N ALA A 134 -2.15 5.53 2.15
CA ALA A 134 -2.99 6.65 1.74
C ALA A 134 -2.20 7.97 1.65
N SER A 135 -1.10 8.10 2.40
CA SER A 135 -0.24 9.28 2.40
C SER A 135 0.90 9.24 1.37
N GLU A 136 1.02 8.18 0.58
CA GLU A 136 2.09 7.98 -0.41
C GLU A 136 1.57 7.97 -1.84
N LEU A 137 2.31 8.55 -2.78
CA LEU A 137 2.02 8.43 -4.21
C LEU A 137 2.59 7.12 -4.77
N ARG A 138 2.02 5.99 -4.30
CA ARG A 138 2.39 4.62 -4.72
C ARG A 138 1.15 3.77 -4.94
N SER A 139 1.30 2.66 -5.65
CA SER A 139 0.20 1.75 -5.98
C SER A 139 -0.43 1.05 -4.77
N TYR A 140 0.15 1.17 -3.58
CA TYR A 140 -0.25 0.40 -2.40
C TYR A 140 -1.68 0.72 -1.95
N PHE A 141 -2.04 2.01 -1.84
CA PHE A 141 -3.40 2.37 -1.47
C PHE A 141 -4.43 1.95 -2.52
N ALA A 142 -4.11 2.15 -3.80
CA ALA A 142 -4.95 1.68 -4.90
C ALA A 142 -5.17 0.17 -4.85
N SER A 143 -4.12 -0.61 -4.54
CA SER A 143 -4.17 -2.06 -4.36
C SER A 143 -5.07 -2.48 -3.21
N MET A 144 -4.97 -1.81 -2.06
CA MET A 144 -5.83 -2.06 -0.91
C MET A 144 -7.29 -1.71 -1.20
N ALA A 145 -7.54 -0.56 -1.83
CA ALA A 145 -8.87 -0.10 -2.19
C ALA A 145 -9.56 -1.07 -3.17
N ALA A 146 -8.84 -1.50 -4.21
CA ALA A 146 -9.34 -2.48 -5.18
C ALA A 146 -9.60 -3.84 -4.52
N ALA A 147 -8.67 -4.34 -3.68
CA ALA A 147 -8.84 -5.60 -2.93
C ALA A 147 -9.99 -5.52 -1.93
N THR A 148 -10.25 -4.36 -1.32
CA THR A 148 -11.40 -4.14 -0.43
C THR A 148 -12.71 -4.31 -1.18
N VAL A 149 -12.88 -3.58 -2.30
CA VAL A 149 -14.09 -3.66 -3.10
C VAL A 149 -14.29 -5.06 -3.68
N LEU A 150 -13.19 -5.70 -4.11
CA LEU A 150 -13.20 -7.07 -4.63
C LEU A 150 -13.64 -8.08 -3.56
N SER A 151 -13.05 -8.03 -2.36
CA SER A 151 -13.41 -8.92 -1.25
C SER A 151 -14.88 -8.77 -0.85
N ILE A 152 -15.39 -7.53 -0.79
CA ILE A 152 -16.80 -7.25 -0.52
C ILE A 152 -17.70 -7.87 -1.61
N ALA A 153 -17.42 -7.55 -2.88
CA ALA A 153 -18.27 -7.96 -3.99
C ALA A 153 -18.30 -9.49 -4.14
N LEU A 154 -17.14 -10.15 -4.01
CA LEU A 154 -17.01 -11.61 -4.07
C LEU A 154 -17.74 -12.30 -2.92
N THR A 155 -17.55 -11.81 -1.69
CA THR A 155 -18.24 -12.32 -0.50
C THR A 155 -19.76 -12.19 -0.64
N LEU A 156 -20.26 -11.05 -1.13
CA LEU A 156 -21.68 -10.83 -1.35
C LEU A 156 -22.26 -11.70 -2.47
N GLU A 157 -21.48 -11.96 -3.53
CA GLU A 157 -21.93 -12.87 -4.59
C GLU A 157 -22.02 -14.32 -4.08
N TRP A 158 -21.15 -14.71 -3.11
CA TRP A 158 -21.22 -15.99 -2.44
C TRP A 158 -22.41 -16.08 -1.47
N LEU A 159 -22.59 -15.06 -0.61
CA LEU A 159 -23.67 -15.04 0.38
C LEU A 159 -25.08 -14.95 -0.25
N ASN A 160 -25.18 -14.30 -1.40
CA ASN A 160 -26.45 -14.06 -2.08
C ASN A 160 -26.27 -14.13 -3.61
N PRO A 161 -26.13 -15.33 -4.16
CA PRO A 161 -25.89 -15.53 -5.58
C PRO A 161 -26.97 -14.89 -6.46
N GLY A 162 -26.54 -14.31 -7.59
CA GLY A 162 -27.45 -13.69 -8.55
C GLY A 162 -28.02 -12.33 -8.14
N GLY A 163 -27.31 -11.64 -7.26
CA GLY A 163 -27.66 -10.29 -6.84
C GLY A 163 -27.73 -9.25 -7.98
N PRO A 164 -27.97 -7.97 -7.68
CA PRO A 164 -28.24 -6.94 -8.65
C PRO A 164 -27.09 -6.80 -9.67
N ARG A 165 -27.43 -6.40 -10.91
CA ARG A 165 -26.46 -6.20 -12.00
C ARG A 165 -25.31 -5.26 -11.59
N ALA A 166 -25.61 -4.23 -10.81
CA ALA A 166 -24.59 -3.29 -10.31
C ALA A 166 -23.47 -3.99 -9.50
N ARG A 167 -23.81 -5.00 -8.66
CA ARG A 167 -22.77 -5.77 -7.92
C ARG A 167 -21.82 -6.48 -8.87
N ARG A 168 -22.34 -7.09 -9.92
CA ARG A 168 -21.52 -7.77 -10.94
C ARG A 168 -20.61 -6.80 -11.67
N VAL A 169 -21.12 -5.62 -12.05
CA VAL A 169 -20.29 -4.57 -12.66
C VAL A 169 -19.15 -4.17 -11.72
N VAL A 170 -19.43 -3.97 -10.44
CA VAL A 170 -18.39 -3.64 -9.44
C VAL A 170 -17.40 -4.79 -9.26
N LEU A 171 -17.86 -6.05 -9.24
CA LEU A 171 -16.97 -7.22 -9.17
C LEU A 171 -16.00 -7.26 -10.37
N TRP A 172 -16.51 -7.05 -11.57
CA TRP A 172 -15.69 -6.99 -12.78
C TRP A 172 -14.67 -5.85 -12.73
N ALA A 173 -15.13 -4.64 -12.43
CA ALA A 173 -14.26 -3.47 -12.37
C ALA A 173 -13.16 -3.64 -11.31
N ALA A 174 -13.52 -4.12 -10.10
CA ALA A 174 -12.56 -4.36 -9.03
C ALA A 174 -11.55 -5.46 -9.41
N ALA A 175 -12.00 -6.55 -10.08
CA ALA A 175 -11.11 -7.59 -10.56
C ALA A 175 -10.11 -7.04 -11.59
N LEU A 176 -10.58 -6.36 -12.65
CA LEU A 176 -9.72 -5.80 -13.69
C LEU A 176 -8.67 -4.85 -13.10
N VAL A 177 -9.06 -4.01 -12.15
CA VAL A 177 -8.16 -3.08 -11.48
C VAL A 177 -7.16 -3.84 -10.59
N ALA A 178 -7.62 -4.76 -9.73
CA ALA A 178 -6.76 -5.49 -8.80
C ALA A 178 -5.69 -6.32 -9.52
N PHE A 179 -6.04 -6.96 -10.65
CA PHE A 179 -5.08 -7.72 -11.44
C PHE A 179 -4.03 -6.85 -12.15
N ASN A 180 -4.26 -5.55 -12.32
CA ASN A 180 -3.39 -4.70 -13.14
C ASN A 180 -2.74 -3.53 -12.39
N LEU A 181 -2.77 -3.51 -11.04
CA LEU A 181 -2.14 -2.45 -10.23
C LEU A 181 -0.73 -2.81 -9.77
N HIS A 182 -0.53 -4.03 -9.29
CA HIS A 182 0.74 -4.47 -8.68
C HIS A 182 0.83 -5.99 -8.71
N ILE A 183 2.01 -6.56 -8.98
CA ILE A 183 2.20 -8.02 -9.12
C ILE A 183 1.71 -8.81 -7.89
N VAL A 184 2.02 -8.33 -6.68
CA VAL A 184 1.56 -8.99 -5.43
C VAL A 184 0.03 -8.88 -5.31
N THR A 185 -0.58 -7.77 -5.72
CA THR A 185 -2.03 -7.61 -5.73
C THR A 185 -2.69 -8.57 -6.71
N THR A 186 -2.07 -8.81 -7.87
CA THR A 186 -2.52 -9.83 -8.84
C THR A 186 -2.54 -11.22 -8.21
N ILE A 187 -1.48 -11.60 -7.50
CA ILE A 187 -1.38 -12.89 -6.81
C ILE A 187 -2.48 -13.02 -5.74
N VAL A 188 -2.67 -11.96 -4.93
CA VAL A 188 -3.72 -11.93 -3.90
C VAL A 188 -5.11 -12.02 -4.54
N ALA A 189 -5.36 -11.29 -5.63
CA ALA A 189 -6.64 -11.34 -6.34
C ALA A 189 -6.91 -12.74 -6.91
N ALA A 190 -5.93 -13.37 -7.54
CA ALA A 190 -6.04 -14.75 -8.04
C ALA A 190 -6.33 -15.74 -6.90
N ALA A 191 -5.57 -15.65 -5.80
CA ALA A 191 -5.78 -16.47 -4.62
C ALA A 191 -7.13 -16.21 -3.94
N LEU A 192 -7.67 -14.99 -4.04
CA LEU A 192 -8.99 -14.66 -3.50
C LEU A 192 -10.10 -15.34 -4.30
N PHE A 193 -10.02 -15.36 -5.62
CA PHE A 193 -11.03 -16.02 -6.47
C PHE A 193 -10.97 -17.56 -6.41
N ALA A 194 -9.77 -18.13 -6.33
CA ALA A 194 -9.56 -19.55 -6.53
C ALA A 194 -10.41 -20.46 -5.60
N PRO A 195 -10.48 -20.28 -4.26
CA PRO A 195 -11.29 -21.11 -3.39
C PRO A 195 -12.79 -20.97 -3.66
N PHE A 196 -13.28 -19.77 -3.97
CA PHE A 196 -14.69 -19.54 -4.28
C PHE A 196 -15.11 -20.23 -5.58
N VAL A 197 -14.28 -20.14 -6.62
CA VAL A 197 -14.52 -20.84 -7.90
C VAL A 197 -14.44 -22.34 -7.69
N ALA A 198 -13.43 -22.84 -6.97
CA ALA A 198 -13.28 -24.25 -6.68
C ALA A 198 -14.48 -24.81 -5.88
N ALA A 199 -14.95 -24.08 -4.87
CA ALA A 199 -16.12 -24.49 -4.10
C ALA A 199 -17.39 -24.57 -4.97
N ALA A 200 -17.59 -23.60 -5.88
CA ALA A 200 -18.72 -23.64 -6.82
C ALA A 200 -18.62 -24.82 -7.79
N LEU A 201 -17.40 -25.12 -8.30
CA LEU A 201 -17.16 -26.28 -9.19
C LEU A 201 -17.40 -27.61 -8.47
N LEU A 202 -16.93 -27.76 -7.23
CA LEU A 202 -17.13 -28.97 -6.42
C LEU A 202 -18.62 -29.22 -6.14
N ARG A 203 -19.41 -28.15 -6.03
CA ARG A 203 -20.88 -28.23 -5.90
C ARG A 203 -21.60 -28.43 -7.23
N ARG A 204 -20.86 -28.49 -8.35
CA ARG A 204 -21.41 -28.55 -9.72
C ARG A 204 -22.29 -27.35 -10.08
N GLU A 205 -22.03 -26.19 -9.46
CA GLU A 205 -22.71 -24.93 -9.71
C GLU A 205 -22.02 -24.15 -10.84
N TRP A 206 -22.05 -24.71 -12.06
CA TRP A 206 -21.28 -24.20 -13.22
C TRP A 206 -21.54 -22.71 -13.53
N ARG A 207 -22.81 -22.28 -13.40
CA ARG A 207 -23.18 -20.86 -13.60
C ARG A 207 -22.58 -19.95 -12.52
N ALA A 208 -22.48 -20.41 -11.28
CA ALA A 208 -21.83 -19.68 -10.20
C ALA A 208 -20.32 -19.63 -10.44
N ALA A 209 -19.70 -20.76 -10.76
CA ALA A 209 -18.28 -20.85 -11.08
C ALA A 209 -17.90 -19.92 -12.24
N ALA A 210 -18.70 -19.87 -13.31
CA ALA A 210 -18.47 -18.97 -14.43
C ALA A 210 -18.62 -17.48 -14.02
N ARG A 211 -19.66 -17.13 -13.27
CA ARG A 211 -19.84 -15.74 -12.77
C ARG A 211 -18.67 -15.26 -11.91
N LEU A 212 -18.11 -16.13 -11.10
CA LEU A 212 -16.97 -15.82 -10.23
C LEU A 212 -15.65 -15.89 -11.04
N GLY A 213 -15.47 -16.88 -11.89
CA GLY A 213 -14.21 -17.15 -12.59
C GLY A 213 -13.94 -16.21 -13.78
N LEU A 214 -14.95 -15.79 -14.52
CA LEU A 214 -14.76 -14.96 -15.72
C LEU A 214 -14.08 -13.61 -15.43
N PRO A 215 -14.46 -12.82 -14.38
CA PRO A 215 -13.76 -11.58 -14.05
C PRO A 215 -12.29 -11.81 -13.75
N ALA A 216 -11.97 -12.89 -13.02
CA ALA A 216 -10.60 -13.28 -12.71
C ALA A 216 -9.82 -13.68 -13.97
N ALA A 217 -10.43 -14.51 -14.83
CA ALA A 217 -9.79 -14.96 -16.07
C ALA A 217 -9.46 -13.79 -17.01
N VAL A 218 -10.39 -12.86 -17.21
CA VAL A 218 -10.14 -11.67 -18.05
C VAL A 218 -9.09 -10.77 -17.41
N GLY A 219 -9.16 -10.53 -16.10
CA GLY A 219 -8.12 -9.77 -15.38
C GLY A 219 -6.73 -10.39 -15.52
N ALA A 220 -6.63 -11.73 -15.37
CA ALA A 220 -5.40 -12.47 -15.51
C ALA A 220 -4.86 -12.46 -16.96
N VAL A 221 -5.73 -12.56 -17.97
CA VAL A 221 -5.33 -12.46 -19.39
C VAL A 221 -4.75 -11.08 -19.70
N LEU A 222 -5.41 -10.00 -19.24
CA LEU A 222 -4.90 -8.64 -19.43
C LEU A 222 -3.56 -8.44 -18.72
N PHE A 223 -3.44 -8.90 -17.48
CA PHE A 223 -2.16 -8.89 -16.75
C PHE A 223 -1.08 -9.70 -17.49
N GLY A 224 -1.44 -10.90 -17.99
CA GLY A 224 -0.52 -11.75 -18.77
C GLY A 224 -0.03 -11.06 -20.03
N ALA A 225 -0.91 -10.35 -20.75
CA ALA A 225 -0.53 -9.58 -21.94
C ALA A 225 0.45 -8.45 -21.59
N VAL A 226 0.20 -7.70 -20.52
CA VAL A 226 1.13 -6.67 -20.04
C VAL A 226 2.46 -7.28 -19.60
N THR A 227 2.40 -8.37 -18.85
CA THR A 227 3.61 -9.10 -18.38
C THR A 227 4.44 -9.63 -19.54
N ALA A 228 3.81 -10.14 -20.59
CA ALA A 228 4.53 -10.59 -21.79
C ALA A 228 5.35 -9.46 -22.45
N LEU A 229 4.81 -8.23 -22.45
CA LEU A 229 5.54 -7.05 -22.93
C LEU A 229 6.67 -6.62 -21.98
N GLN A 230 6.53 -6.86 -20.66
CA GLN A 230 7.52 -6.52 -19.63
C GLN A 230 8.61 -7.58 -19.47
N LEU A 231 8.33 -8.84 -19.83
CA LEU A 231 9.20 -9.99 -19.56
C LEU A 231 10.63 -9.84 -20.09
N PRO A 232 10.89 -9.32 -21.30
CA PRO A 232 12.25 -9.10 -21.80
C PRO A 232 13.09 -8.19 -20.89
N PHE A 233 12.45 -7.17 -20.31
CA PHE A 233 13.10 -6.25 -19.38
C PHE A 233 13.37 -6.92 -18.03
N TRP A 234 12.40 -7.69 -17.53
CA TRP A 234 12.54 -8.39 -16.25
C TRP A 234 13.66 -9.42 -16.26
N LEU A 235 13.80 -10.17 -17.36
CA LEU A 235 14.87 -11.15 -17.51
C LEU A 235 16.26 -10.50 -17.54
N GLY A 236 16.38 -9.29 -18.10
CA GLY A 236 17.61 -8.52 -18.09
C GLY A 236 17.95 -7.90 -16.72
N ASN A 237 16.94 -7.62 -15.90
CA ASN A 237 17.07 -6.85 -14.66
C ASN A 237 17.20 -7.71 -13.39
N THR A 238 17.39 -9.02 -13.51
CA THR A 238 17.31 -9.95 -12.36
C THR A 238 18.56 -10.01 -11.49
N ARG A 239 19.66 -9.42 -11.90
CA ARG A 239 20.92 -9.47 -11.14
C ARG A 239 20.97 -8.35 -10.09
N GLY A 240 21.01 -8.72 -8.81
CA GLY A 240 21.24 -7.77 -7.73
C GLY A 240 19.97 -7.10 -7.17
N PHE A 241 18.86 -7.83 -7.05
CA PHE A 241 17.65 -7.30 -6.43
C PHE A 241 17.87 -7.01 -4.93
N TRP A 242 17.38 -5.88 -4.46
CA TRP A 242 17.64 -5.37 -3.11
C TRP A 242 16.83 -6.05 -1.99
N ILE A 243 15.75 -6.76 -2.35
CA ILE A 243 14.93 -7.51 -1.39
C ILE A 243 15.72 -8.75 -0.94
N PRO A 244 15.89 -8.97 0.37
CA PRO A 244 16.55 -10.17 0.88
C PRO A 244 15.80 -11.42 0.42
N GLY A 245 16.52 -12.46 0.02
CA GLY A 245 15.96 -13.76 -0.34
C GLY A 245 15.85 -14.70 0.86
N GLY A 246 15.18 -15.84 0.64
CA GLY A 246 15.06 -16.91 1.62
C GLY A 246 13.70 -16.95 2.33
N PHE A 247 13.44 -18.08 2.99
CA PHE A 247 12.14 -18.35 3.63
C PHE A 247 11.78 -17.35 4.72
N ASP A 248 12.70 -17.05 5.62
CA ASP A 248 12.45 -16.12 6.73
C ASP A 248 12.20 -14.69 6.26
N ALA A 249 12.87 -14.26 5.17
CA ALA A 249 12.66 -12.96 4.58
C ALA A 249 11.25 -12.81 3.97
N ALA A 250 10.61 -13.91 3.55
CA ALA A 250 9.22 -13.93 3.10
C ALA A 250 8.23 -14.08 4.27
N ARG A 251 8.55 -14.98 5.23
CA ARG A 251 7.68 -15.33 6.33
C ARG A 251 7.43 -14.15 7.27
N TRP A 252 8.49 -13.47 7.67
CA TRP A 252 8.40 -12.39 8.67
C TRP A 252 7.44 -11.24 8.25
N PRO A 253 7.49 -10.68 7.03
CA PRO A 253 6.52 -9.67 6.60
C PRO A 253 5.08 -10.15 6.60
N LEU A 254 4.83 -11.44 6.25
CA LEU A 254 3.51 -12.04 6.25
C LEU A 254 2.96 -12.21 7.67
N GLU A 255 3.78 -12.74 8.60
CA GLU A 255 3.42 -12.88 10.01
C GLU A 255 3.16 -11.51 10.63
N HIS A 256 4.02 -10.53 10.38
CA HIS A 256 3.87 -9.18 10.90
C HIS A 256 2.61 -8.51 10.39
N LEU A 257 2.31 -8.62 9.09
CA LEU A 257 1.06 -8.12 8.51
C LEU A 257 -0.16 -8.79 9.16
N LEU A 258 -0.14 -10.11 9.31
CA LEU A 258 -1.23 -10.88 9.93
C LEU A 258 -1.47 -10.40 11.36
N VAL A 259 -0.43 -10.36 12.18
CA VAL A 259 -0.53 -9.91 13.58
C VAL A 259 -1.07 -8.48 13.64
N ARG A 260 -0.50 -7.56 12.87
CA ARG A 260 -0.97 -6.16 12.81
C ARG A 260 -2.41 -6.03 12.34
N THR A 261 -2.85 -6.87 11.39
CA THR A 261 -4.23 -6.83 10.91
C THR A 261 -5.21 -7.38 11.95
N LEU A 262 -4.86 -8.48 12.60
CA LEU A 262 -5.68 -9.06 13.66
C LEU A 262 -5.77 -8.14 14.88
N SER A 263 -4.66 -7.49 15.25
CA SER A 263 -4.60 -6.59 16.43
C SER A 263 -5.01 -5.14 16.14
N ALA A 264 -5.31 -4.78 14.89
CA ALA A 264 -5.67 -3.41 14.52
C ALA A 264 -6.85 -2.87 15.36
N ASN A 265 -7.84 -3.72 15.62
CA ASN A 265 -8.92 -3.42 16.54
C ASN A 265 -9.25 -4.66 17.41
N PRO A 266 -8.76 -4.72 18.65
CA PRO A 266 -8.93 -5.89 19.52
C PRO A 266 -10.37 -6.18 19.88
N VAL A 267 -11.26 -5.18 19.90
CA VAL A 267 -12.68 -5.38 20.14
C VAL A 267 -13.33 -6.10 18.97
N VAL A 268 -12.97 -5.71 17.74
CA VAL A 268 -13.44 -6.42 16.53
C VAL A 268 -12.87 -7.84 16.49
N LEU A 269 -11.59 -8.04 16.85
CA LEU A 269 -11.01 -9.38 16.92
C LEU A 269 -11.72 -10.27 17.94
N ALA A 270 -11.89 -9.81 19.17
CA ALA A 270 -12.58 -10.56 20.21
C ALA A 270 -14.02 -10.92 19.80
N GLY A 271 -14.73 -9.94 19.22
CA GLY A 271 -16.07 -10.17 18.68
C GLY A 271 -16.07 -11.13 17.49
N ALA A 272 -15.07 -11.06 16.60
CA ALA A 272 -14.94 -11.98 15.47
C ALA A 272 -14.73 -13.42 15.92
N LEU A 273 -13.89 -13.65 16.92
CA LEU A 273 -13.65 -14.97 17.50
C LEU A 273 -14.93 -15.52 18.19
N ALA A 274 -15.62 -14.69 18.97
CA ALA A 274 -16.89 -15.06 19.57
C ALA A 274 -17.96 -15.37 18.51
N GLY A 275 -18.04 -14.56 17.46
CA GLY A 275 -18.97 -14.79 16.35
C GLY A 275 -18.66 -16.05 15.56
N LEU A 276 -17.38 -16.35 15.35
CA LEU A 276 -16.93 -17.59 14.72
C LEU A 276 -17.34 -18.82 15.56
N ALA A 277 -17.14 -18.76 16.87
CA ALA A 277 -17.59 -19.82 17.79
C ALA A 277 -19.10 -20.03 17.73
N LEU A 278 -19.89 -18.95 17.67
CA LEU A 278 -21.35 -19.03 17.51
C LEU A 278 -21.74 -19.66 16.16
N LEU A 279 -21.08 -19.26 15.06
CA LEU A 279 -21.33 -19.83 13.74
C LEU A 279 -20.96 -21.32 13.68
N ALA A 280 -19.83 -21.71 14.28
CA ALA A 280 -19.42 -23.11 14.38
C ALA A 280 -20.42 -23.94 15.21
N ARG A 281 -20.86 -23.44 16.37
CA ARG A 281 -21.91 -24.07 17.18
C ARG A 281 -23.23 -24.24 16.41
N ASP A 282 -23.64 -23.20 15.69
CA ASP A 282 -24.84 -23.23 14.86
C ASP A 282 -24.73 -24.24 13.71
N ALA A 283 -23.52 -24.36 13.10
CA ALA A 283 -23.22 -25.36 12.07
C ALA A 283 -23.30 -26.78 12.62
N TRP A 284 -22.70 -27.03 13.82
CA TRP A 284 -22.76 -28.31 14.51
C TRP A 284 -24.18 -28.73 14.74
N ARG A 285 -25.04 -27.84 15.32
CA ARG A 285 -26.45 -28.14 15.60
C ARG A 285 -27.28 -28.41 14.36
N ARG A 286 -26.95 -27.83 13.22
CA ARG A 286 -27.70 -27.95 11.97
C ARG A 286 -27.13 -29.04 11.03
N GLY A 287 -26.01 -29.64 11.37
CA GLY A 287 -25.29 -30.60 10.49
C GLY A 287 -24.73 -29.99 9.22
N ARG A 288 -24.72 -28.66 9.06
CA ARG A 288 -24.18 -27.96 7.89
C ARG A 288 -23.73 -26.53 8.24
N PRO A 289 -22.67 -26.03 7.56
CA PRO A 289 -22.21 -24.66 7.75
C PRO A 289 -23.24 -23.64 7.20
N SER A 290 -23.24 -22.47 7.81
CA SER A 290 -23.97 -21.32 7.27
C SER A 290 -23.17 -20.68 6.14
N PRO A 291 -23.80 -19.96 5.17
CA PRO A 291 -23.07 -19.25 4.12
C PRO A 291 -22.00 -18.27 4.64
N ALA A 292 -22.21 -17.67 5.82
CA ALA A 292 -21.22 -16.79 6.44
C ALA A 292 -20.00 -17.56 6.95
N LEU A 293 -20.19 -18.71 7.59
CA LEU A 293 -19.09 -19.57 8.03
C LEU A 293 -18.29 -20.07 6.83
N GLU A 294 -18.98 -20.45 5.75
CA GLU A 294 -18.34 -20.83 4.49
C GLU A 294 -17.53 -19.67 3.88
N ALA A 295 -18.11 -18.46 3.83
CA ALA A 295 -17.41 -17.29 3.33
C ALA A 295 -16.13 -16.97 4.15
N ILE A 296 -16.21 -17.05 5.49
CA ILE A 296 -15.03 -16.90 6.37
C ILE A 296 -14.00 -17.98 6.05
N GLY A 297 -14.42 -19.24 5.90
CA GLY A 297 -13.53 -20.33 5.54
C GLY A 297 -12.84 -20.10 4.18
N LEU A 298 -13.61 -19.70 3.16
CA LEU A 298 -13.06 -19.42 1.83
C LEU A 298 -12.09 -18.24 1.85
N LEU A 299 -12.38 -17.16 2.57
CA LEU A 299 -11.47 -16.03 2.75
C LEU A 299 -10.18 -16.44 3.48
N SER A 300 -10.30 -17.30 4.50
CA SER A 300 -9.13 -17.83 5.22
C SER A 300 -8.24 -18.69 4.31
N VAL A 301 -8.86 -19.59 3.52
CA VAL A 301 -8.15 -20.39 2.52
C VAL A 301 -7.51 -19.49 1.45
N SER A 302 -8.19 -18.42 1.02
CA SER A 302 -7.64 -17.43 0.07
C SER A 302 -6.40 -16.74 0.62
N ALA A 303 -6.45 -16.29 1.87
CA ALA A 303 -5.30 -15.64 2.52
C ALA A 303 -4.12 -16.62 2.68
N ALA A 304 -4.40 -17.86 3.10
CA ALA A 304 -3.39 -18.91 3.21
C ALA A 304 -2.77 -19.27 1.84
N LEU A 305 -3.60 -19.43 0.81
CA LEU A 305 -3.14 -19.70 -0.56
C LEU A 305 -2.26 -18.57 -1.08
N ALA A 306 -2.67 -17.30 -0.87
CA ALA A 306 -1.85 -16.15 -1.25
C ALA A 306 -0.50 -16.17 -0.53
N ALA A 307 -0.47 -16.46 0.77
CA ALA A 307 0.77 -16.54 1.55
C ALA A 307 1.69 -17.65 1.02
N VAL A 308 1.15 -18.85 0.77
CA VAL A 308 1.91 -19.98 0.23
C VAL A 308 2.50 -19.64 -1.14
N VAL A 309 1.69 -19.10 -2.06
CA VAL A 309 2.14 -18.72 -3.40
C VAL A 309 3.20 -17.61 -3.32
N LEU A 310 3.02 -16.62 -2.47
CA LEU A 310 3.98 -15.53 -2.29
C LEU A 310 5.31 -16.03 -1.73
N ILE A 311 5.30 -16.94 -0.76
CA ILE A 311 6.53 -17.57 -0.24
C ILE A 311 7.21 -18.39 -1.35
N ALA A 312 6.47 -19.23 -2.06
CA ALA A 312 7.02 -20.06 -3.12
C ALA A 312 7.67 -19.22 -4.24
N LEU A 313 7.01 -18.14 -4.66
CA LEU A 313 7.55 -17.21 -5.65
C LEU A 313 8.74 -16.42 -5.10
N HIS A 314 8.73 -16.05 -3.81
CA HIS A 314 9.84 -15.35 -3.18
C HIS A 314 11.11 -16.20 -3.10
N LEU A 315 10.96 -17.51 -2.89
CA LEU A 315 12.11 -18.44 -2.91
C LEU A 315 12.75 -18.55 -4.30
N LEU A 316 11.96 -18.37 -5.37
CA LEU A 316 12.46 -18.32 -6.74
C LEU A 316 13.03 -16.95 -7.08
N ARG A 317 12.33 -15.88 -6.65
CA ARG A 317 12.71 -14.49 -6.86
C ARG A 317 12.20 -13.63 -5.71
N PRO A 318 13.08 -12.96 -4.96
CA PRO A 318 12.66 -12.12 -3.84
C PRO A 318 11.66 -11.04 -4.27
N LEU A 319 10.45 -11.07 -3.70
CA LEU A 319 9.37 -10.12 -4.04
C LEU A 319 8.49 -9.72 -2.85
N VAL A 320 8.61 -10.43 -1.71
CA VAL A 320 7.77 -10.17 -0.54
C VAL A 320 8.37 -9.07 0.32
N MET A 321 7.59 -8.02 0.52
CA MET A 321 7.83 -6.94 1.48
C MET A 321 6.51 -6.56 2.14
N GLU A 322 6.55 -6.08 3.37
CA GLU A 322 5.34 -5.74 4.13
C GLU A 322 4.42 -4.77 3.38
N LYS A 323 4.98 -3.70 2.81
CA LYS A 323 4.22 -2.70 2.03
C LYS A 323 3.54 -3.25 0.78
N TYR A 324 4.05 -4.36 0.20
CA TYR A 324 3.46 -4.99 -0.98
C TYR A 324 2.28 -5.91 -0.63
N LEU A 325 2.22 -6.38 0.61
CA LEU A 325 1.20 -7.33 1.08
C LEU A 325 -0.13 -6.67 1.43
N ILE A 326 -0.23 -5.36 1.28
CA ILE A 326 -1.38 -4.54 1.71
C ILE A 326 -2.72 -5.03 1.15
N ALA A 327 -2.73 -5.69 -0.02
CA ALA A 327 -3.93 -6.28 -0.61
C ALA A 327 -4.49 -7.48 0.19
N LEU A 328 -3.70 -8.10 1.09
CA LEU A 328 -4.17 -9.16 2.00
C LEU A 328 -5.00 -8.62 3.15
N ILE A 329 -4.77 -7.38 3.57
CA ILE A 329 -5.47 -6.76 4.70
C ILE A 329 -6.99 -6.82 4.53
N PRO A 330 -7.58 -6.39 3.39
CA PRO A 330 -9.03 -6.46 3.19
C PRO A 330 -9.60 -7.88 3.22
N VAL A 331 -8.85 -8.88 2.76
CA VAL A 331 -9.28 -10.28 2.77
C VAL A 331 -9.47 -10.76 4.21
N ILE A 332 -8.46 -10.52 5.06
CA ILE A 332 -8.50 -10.87 6.49
C ILE A 332 -9.58 -10.04 7.21
N ALA A 333 -9.60 -8.72 6.97
CA ALA A 333 -10.55 -7.81 7.60
C ALA A 333 -12.02 -8.15 7.27
N THR A 334 -12.31 -8.65 6.06
CA THR A 334 -13.65 -9.09 5.67
C THR A 334 -14.09 -10.30 6.48
N GLY A 335 -13.19 -11.28 6.70
CA GLY A 335 -13.46 -12.42 7.56
C GLY A 335 -13.76 -12.01 9.02
N LEU A 336 -12.91 -11.12 9.58
CA LEU A 336 -13.13 -10.55 10.91
C LEU A 336 -14.48 -9.82 11.02
N ALA A 337 -14.82 -9.02 10.02
CA ALA A 337 -16.06 -8.25 9.99
C ALA A 337 -17.31 -9.14 9.97
N LEU A 338 -17.29 -10.25 9.24
CA LEU A 338 -18.39 -11.23 9.22
C LEU A 338 -18.58 -11.88 10.58
N GLY A 339 -17.49 -12.32 11.22
CA GLY A 339 -17.53 -12.89 12.55
C GLY A 339 -18.03 -11.87 13.59
N PHE A 340 -17.49 -10.65 13.56
CA PHE A 340 -17.90 -9.56 14.46
C PHE A 340 -19.39 -9.23 14.34
N ALA A 341 -19.92 -9.14 13.11
CA ALA A 341 -21.35 -8.90 12.89
C ALA A 341 -22.21 -9.99 13.55
N ARG A 342 -21.80 -11.26 13.47
CA ARG A 342 -22.52 -12.38 14.14
C ARG A 342 -22.48 -12.26 15.66
N ALA A 343 -21.36 -11.84 16.24
CA ALA A 343 -21.28 -11.60 17.67
C ALA A 343 -22.19 -10.44 18.11
N LEU A 344 -22.21 -9.34 17.36
CA LEU A 344 -23.08 -8.21 17.65
C LEU A 344 -24.55 -8.60 17.71
N ASP A 345 -25.02 -9.51 16.84
CA ASP A 345 -26.39 -9.99 16.85
C ASP A 345 -26.76 -10.72 18.17
N SER A 346 -25.76 -11.24 18.90
CA SER A 346 -25.97 -11.96 20.16
C SER A 346 -25.85 -11.07 21.41
N LEU A 347 -25.32 -9.85 21.30
CA LEU A 347 -25.03 -8.97 22.43
C LEU A 347 -26.25 -8.21 22.96
N GLY A 348 -27.39 -8.20 22.25
CA GLY A 348 -28.60 -7.51 22.69
C GLY A 348 -28.32 -6.03 23.03
N ARG A 349 -28.64 -5.64 24.29
CA ARG A 349 -28.43 -4.25 24.78
C ARG A 349 -26.95 -3.78 24.79
N TRP A 350 -26.00 -4.69 24.88
CA TRP A 350 -24.58 -4.38 24.94
C TRP A 350 -23.96 -4.06 23.58
N GLN A 351 -24.70 -4.24 22.50
CA GLN A 351 -24.26 -4.01 21.16
C GLN A 351 -23.76 -2.57 20.95
N THR A 352 -24.49 -1.57 21.43
CA THR A 352 -24.11 -0.16 21.29
C THR A 352 -22.80 0.15 22.02
N ALA A 353 -22.62 -0.41 23.22
CA ALA A 353 -21.39 -0.25 23.99
C ALA A 353 -20.19 -0.88 23.27
N ALA A 354 -20.33 -2.10 22.75
CA ALA A 354 -19.28 -2.77 22.00
C ALA A 354 -18.87 -1.98 20.73
N LEU A 355 -19.85 -1.46 20.01
CA LEU A 355 -19.61 -0.60 18.85
C LEU A 355 -18.93 0.72 19.21
N ALA A 356 -19.34 1.36 20.32
CA ALA A 356 -18.73 2.59 20.78
C ALA A 356 -17.26 2.38 21.17
N VAL A 357 -16.94 1.30 21.91
CA VAL A 357 -15.55 0.98 22.27
C VAL A 357 -14.70 0.68 21.03
N ALA A 358 -15.23 -0.12 20.09
CA ALA A 358 -14.54 -0.43 18.85
C ALA A 358 -14.29 0.84 17.99
N ALA A 359 -15.25 1.77 17.93
CA ALA A 359 -15.12 3.02 17.20
C ALA A 359 -14.09 3.95 17.87
N LEU A 360 -14.12 4.09 19.20
CA LEU A 360 -13.14 4.89 19.93
C LEU A 360 -11.72 4.35 19.76
N TRP A 361 -11.56 3.01 19.79
CA TRP A 361 -10.27 2.39 19.50
C TRP A 361 -9.77 2.75 18.09
N SER A 362 -10.63 2.59 17.07
CA SER A 362 -10.24 2.94 15.69
C SER A 362 -9.91 4.41 15.53
N LEU A 363 -10.64 5.32 16.18
CA LEU A 363 -10.32 6.75 16.15
C LEU A 363 -8.96 7.05 16.79
N ALA A 364 -8.66 6.44 17.93
CA ALA A 364 -7.37 6.58 18.59
C ALA A 364 -6.22 6.03 17.70
N ALA A 365 -6.44 4.86 17.07
CA ALA A 365 -5.50 4.26 16.14
C ALA A 365 -5.27 5.16 14.91
N ILE A 366 -6.32 5.74 14.31
CA ILE A 366 -6.21 6.69 13.19
C ILE A 366 -5.28 7.85 13.56
N VAL A 367 -5.46 8.45 14.76
CA VAL A 367 -4.61 9.57 15.20
C VAL A 367 -3.16 9.15 15.38
N GLY A 368 -2.91 7.98 16.00
CA GLY A 368 -1.57 7.42 16.16
C GLY A 368 -0.90 7.15 14.83
N ASN A 369 -1.59 6.45 13.95
CA ASN A 369 -1.11 6.09 12.61
C ASN A 369 -0.85 7.32 11.74
N ALA A 370 -1.66 8.39 11.88
CA ALA A 370 -1.44 9.64 11.17
C ALA A 370 -0.13 10.30 11.59
N ARG A 371 0.15 10.35 12.89
CA ARG A 371 1.40 10.90 13.42
C ARG A 371 2.61 10.07 12.95
N GLU A 372 2.48 8.75 12.95
CA GLU A 372 3.52 7.85 12.44
C GLU A 372 3.76 8.09 10.95
N ALA A 373 2.71 8.13 10.12
CA ALA A 373 2.81 8.38 8.69
C ALA A 373 3.44 9.75 8.38
N ALA A 374 3.08 10.80 9.11
CA ALA A 374 3.68 12.13 8.97
C ALA A 374 5.16 12.18 9.39
N ALA A 375 5.56 11.27 10.30
CA ALA A 375 6.92 11.14 10.79
C ALA A 375 7.82 10.21 9.96
N MET A 376 7.25 9.48 8.98
CA MET A 376 7.99 8.54 8.14
C MET A 376 9.00 9.25 7.23
N ASN A 377 9.85 8.45 6.63
CA ASN A 377 10.96 8.87 5.79
C ASN A 377 10.61 9.98 4.80
N SER A 378 11.38 11.06 4.90
CA SER A 378 11.23 12.22 4.04
C SER A 378 12.58 12.87 3.81
N TRP A 379 12.87 13.17 2.57
CA TRP A 379 14.05 13.94 2.19
C TRP A 379 13.98 15.40 2.68
N ASP A 380 12.80 15.87 3.05
CA ASP A 380 12.62 17.24 3.56
C ASP A 380 13.31 17.46 4.91
N ARG A 381 13.56 16.41 5.71
CA ARG A 381 14.24 16.58 7.01
C ARG A 381 15.68 17.03 6.86
N SER A 382 16.43 16.34 6.02
CA SER A 382 17.83 16.67 5.75
C SER A 382 17.93 17.99 4.97
N ALA A 383 17.03 18.20 3.99
CA ALA A 383 16.97 19.44 3.23
C ALA A 383 16.64 20.66 4.13
N THR A 384 15.72 20.51 5.11
CA THR A 384 15.44 21.56 6.10
C THR A 384 16.66 21.89 6.96
N ALA A 385 17.41 20.85 7.39
CA ALA A 385 18.65 21.07 8.15
C ALA A 385 19.70 21.77 7.30
N LEU A 386 19.88 21.35 6.04
CA LEU A 386 20.78 22.03 5.09
C LEU A 386 20.37 23.47 4.82
N ALA A 387 19.08 23.74 4.62
CA ALA A 387 18.58 25.10 4.38
C ALA A 387 18.88 26.02 5.57
N ARG A 388 18.77 25.52 6.82
CA ARG A 388 19.15 26.28 8.01
C ARG A 388 20.65 26.61 8.06
N ILE A 389 21.50 25.68 7.65
CA ILE A 389 22.95 25.89 7.58
C ILE A 389 23.27 26.90 6.48
N ALA A 390 22.72 26.71 5.28
CA ALA A 390 22.92 27.62 4.16
C ALA A 390 22.42 29.04 4.43
N ALA A 391 21.32 29.19 5.18
CA ALA A 391 20.80 30.51 5.58
C ALA A 391 21.76 31.25 6.55
N ARG A 392 22.48 30.51 7.42
CA ARG A 392 23.52 31.10 8.30
C ARG A 392 24.81 31.44 7.56
N CYS A 393 25.09 30.72 6.50
CA CYS A 393 26.31 30.93 5.71
C CYS A 393 26.00 30.75 4.21
N PRO A 394 25.56 31.82 3.49
CA PRO A 394 25.03 31.75 2.13
C PRO A 394 26.04 31.26 1.07
N ASP A 395 27.34 31.39 1.35
CA ASP A 395 28.43 30.93 0.46
C ASP A 395 28.71 29.43 0.59
N SER A 396 27.94 28.69 1.40
CA SER A 396 28.08 27.23 1.52
C SER A 396 27.96 26.55 0.17
N ALA A 397 28.94 25.68 -0.16
CA ALA A 397 28.87 24.81 -1.34
C ALA A 397 28.11 23.55 -0.97
N VAL A 398 26.96 23.27 -1.58
CA VAL A 398 26.16 22.09 -1.30
C VAL A 398 26.30 21.08 -2.44
N HIS A 399 26.99 19.97 -2.15
CA HIS A 399 27.19 18.85 -3.07
C HIS A 399 26.28 17.70 -2.70
N VAL A 400 25.76 16.98 -3.70
CA VAL A 400 24.96 15.78 -3.49
C VAL A 400 25.82 14.53 -3.61
N ASP A 401 25.55 13.53 -2.79
CA ASP A 401 26.20 12.24 -2.89
C ASP A 401 25.56 11.37 -3.99
N PRO A 402 26.29 11.00 -5.03
CA PRO A 402 25.79 10.12 -6.07
C PRO A 402 25.79 8.65 -5.67
N ALA A 403 26.32 8.28 -4.49
CA ALA A 403 26.53 6.88 -4.09
C ALA A 403 25.22 6.12 -3.88
N PHE A 404 24.10 6.82 -3.67
CA PHE A 404 22.78 6.20 -3.66
C PHE A 404 22.51 5.31 -4.88
N VAL A 405 22.93 5.76 -6.06
CA VAL A 405 22.76 5.02 -7.32
C VAL A 405 23.49 3.68 -7.32
N ASN A 406 24.61 3.59 -6.62
CA ASN A 406 25.44 2.38 -6.57
C ASN A 406 24.96 1.38 -5.53
N ALA A 407 24.11 1.79 -4.57
CA ALA A 407 23.59 0.92 -3.52
C ALA A 407 22.37 0.11 -3.97
N TYR A 408 21.69 0.55 -5.02
CA TYR A 408 20.47 -0.07 -5.54
C TYR A 408 20.67 -0.43 -7.01
N THR A 409 21.00 -1.68 -7.23
CA THR A 409 20.81 -2.32 -8.54
C THR A 409 19.32 -2.60 -8.71
N MET A 410 18.55 -1.53 -8.89
CA MET A 410 17.13 -1.65 -9.16
C MET A 410 16.90 -2.17 -10.58
N SER A 411 15.70 -2.67 -10.81
CA SER A 411 15.20 -3.20 -12.09
C SER A 411 15.29 -2.23 -13.28
N LEU A 412 15.58 -0.98 -13.01
CA LEU A 412 15.76 0.05 -14.04
C LEU A 412 17.18 0.08 -14.56
N SER A 413 17.34 0.60 -15.76
CA SER A 413 18.68 0.89 -16.27
C SER A 413 19.45 1.82 -15.32
N PRO A 414 20.76 1.66 -15.15
CA PRO A 414 21.56 2.56 -14.32
C PRO A 414 21.40 4.05 -14.70
N ALA A 415 21.10 4.34 -15.97
CA ALA A 415 20.84 5.69 -16.45
C ALA A 415 19.54 6.26 -15.86
N ASP A 416 18.45 5.47 -15.82
CA ASP A 416 17.17 5.91 -15.25
C ASP A 416 17.26 6.12 -13.75
N ASN A 417 17.95 5.24 -13.02
CA ASN A 417 18.19 5.43 -11.59
C ASN A 417 18.95 6.73 -11.31
N ARG A 418 20.01 7.03 -12.09
CA ARG A 418 20.75 8.30 -11.96
C ARG A 418 19.85 9.50 -12.22
N ALA A 419 19.00 9.43 -13.25
CA ALA A 419 18.08 10.50 -13.59
C ALA A 419 17.02 10.74 -12.50
N VAL A 420 16.47 9.66 -11.90
CA VAL A 420 15.53 9.74 -10.78
C VAL A 420 16.17 10.34 -9.54
N VAL A 421 17.37 9.91 -9.18
CA VAL A 421 18.11 10.45 -8.03
C VAL A 421 18.44 11.92 -8.23
N ALA A 422 18.94 12.28 -9.41
CA ALA A 422 19.22 13.67 -9.74
C ALA A 422 17.94 14.54 -9.75
N PHE A 423 16.82 14.00 -10.18
CA PHE A 423 15.52 14.65 -10.08
C PHE A 423 15.13 14.86 -8.63
N ALA A 424 15.22 13.84 -7.78
CA ALA A 424 14.84 13.89 -6.36
C ALA A 424 15.62 14.98 -5.60
N TYR A 425 16.94 15.03 -5.76
CA TYR A 425 17.78 16.06 -5.13
C TYR A 425 17.41 17.46 -5.61
N ARG A 426 17.27 17.67 -6.93
CA ARG A 426 16.92 18.98 -7.49
C ARG A 426 15.52 19.44 -7.06
N ASP A 427 14.55 18.54 -7.04
CA ASP A 427 13.19 18.87 -6.64
C ASP A 427 13.13 19.24 -5.17
N THR A 428 13.76 18.43 -4.30
CA THR A 428 13.83 18.71 -2.86
C THR A 428 14.60 20.01 -2.60
N ALA A 429 15.74 20.22 -3.22
CA ALA A 429 16.53 21.45 -3.07
C ALA A 429 15.71 22.68 -3.47
N ARG A 430 14.99 22.63 -4.59
CA ARG A 430 14.14 23.72 -5.07
C ARG A 430 13.03 24.05 -4.05
N ARG A 431 12.38 23.05 -3.46
CA ARG A 431 11.33 23.25 -2.44
C ARG A 431 11.85 23.92 -1.17
N HIS A 432 13.12 23.69 -0.83
CA HIS A 432 13.78 24.25 0.35
C HIS A 432 14.66 25.47 0.06
N GLY A 433 14.63 26.02 -1.16
CA GLY A 433 15.44 27.16 -1.53
C GLY A 433 16.95 26.90 -1.52
N LEU A 434 17.37 25.63 -1.64
CA LEU A 434 18.77 25.24 -1.65
C LEU A 434 19.36 25.37 -3.06
N ARG A 435 20.54 25.96 -3.15
CA ARG A 435 21.35 25.97 -4.38
C ARG A 435 22.35 24.82 -4.32
N LEU A 436 22.18 23.86 -5.23
CA LEU A 436 23.11 22.75 -5.37
C LEU A 436 24.27 23.11 -6.30
N GLU A 437 25.45 22.62 -5.97
CA GLU A 437 26.57 22.70 -6.90
C GLU A 437 26.30 21.80 -8.13
N PRO A 438 26.75 22.24 -9.32
CA PRO A 438 26.63 21.45 -10.53
C PRO A 438 27.30 20.07 -10.38
N ALA A 439 26.79 19.07 -11.09
CA ALA A 439 27.42 17.76 -11.15
C ALA A 439 28.86 17.90 -11.69
N GLY A 440 29.83 17.37 -10.94
CA GLY A 440 31.25 17.49 -11.25
C GLY A 440 31.96 18.73 -10.70
N SER A 441 31.22 19.71 -10.14
CA SER A 441 31.83 20.81 -9.37
C SER A 441 32.65 20.26 -8.21
N ARG A 442 33.82 20.85 -7.98
CA ARG A 442 34.69 20.58 -6.83
C ARG A 442 34.89 21.83 -5.97
N ARG A 443 33.93 22.75 -6.04
CA ARG A 443 33.99 23.98 -5.28
C ARG A 443 34.01 23.67 -3.79
N VAL A 444 35.04 24.15 -3.12
CA VAL A 444 35.13 24.19 -1.66
C VAL A 444 34.92 25.64 -1.23
N SER A 445 34.06 25.89 -0.30
CA SER A 445 33.81 27.25 0.18
C SER A 445 35.00 27.73 1.01
N ALA A 446 35.48 28.94 0.76
CA ALA A 446 36.60 29.50 1.53
C ALA A 446 36.16 29.97 2.93
N ARG A 447 34.93 30.44 3.10
CA ARG A 447 34.47 31.07 4.35
C ARG A 447 33.38 30.24 5.05
N CYS A 448 32.54 29.57 4.29
CA CYS A 448 31.40 28.78 4.76
C CYS A 448 31.70 27.28 4.74
N PRO A 449 30.88 26.44 5.40
CA PRO A 449 31.02 24.99 5.26
C PRO A 449 30.79 24.51 3.84
N THR A 450 31.62 23.58 3.37
CA THR A 450 31.34 22.75 2.22
C THR A 450 30.51 21.56 2.70
N LEU A 451 29.33 21.40 2.15
CA LEU A 451 28.31 20.47 2.60
C LEU A 451 28.15 19.36 1.58
N PHE A 452 28.11 18.12 2.06
CA PHE A 452 27.77 16.93 1.28
C PHE A 452 26.47 16.35 1.81
N TRP A 453 25.53 16.16 0.92
CA TRP A 453 24.18 15.69 1.26
C TRP A 453 23.93 14.33 0.65
N GLY A 454 23.60 13.34 1.48
CA GLY A 454 23.22 12.00 1.07
C GLY A 454 21.92 11.57 1.71
N GLU A 455 21.13 10.85 0.94
CA GLU A 455 19.83 10.33 1.35
C GLU A 455 19.78 8.80 1.32
N HIS A 456 18.82 8.26 2.08
CA HIS A 456 18.44 6.86 2.11
C HIS A 456 19.49 5.91 2.71
N ASP A 457 19.35 4.60 2.50
CA ASP A 457 20.07 3.50 3.14
C ASP A 457 21.60 3.55 3.13
N THR A 458 22.19 4.33 2.26
CA THR A 458 23.62 4.60 2.29
C THR A 458 24.06 5.24 3.62
N SER A 459 23.13 5.93 4.30
CA SER A 459 23.37 6.60 5.56
C SER A 459 23.83 5.66 6.68
N ARG A 460 23.35 4.42 6.70
CA ARG A 460 23.67 3.45 7.77
C ARG A 460 25.10 2.91 7.67
N ARG A 461 25.70 2.94 6.49
CA ARG A 461 27.03 2.39 6.18
C ARG A 461 28.09 3.47 5.97
N VAL A 462 27.70 4.74 5.92
CA VAL A 462 28.62 5.85 5.70
C VAL A 462 29.30 6.24 7.00
N SER A 463 30.64 6.26 7.00
CA SER A 463 31.47 6.84 8.06
C SER A 463 32.11 8.14 7.56
N ALA A 464 32.42 9.06 8.48
CA ALA A 464 33.11 10.30 8.13
C ALA A 464 34.44 10.05 7.43
N ALA A 465 35.21 9.06 7.88
CA ALA A 465 36.48 8.69 7.27
C ALA A 465 36.31 8.11 5.87
N GLY A 466 35.35 7.19 5.67
CA GLY A 466 35.07 6.60 4.36
C GLY A 466 34.54 7.64 3.36
N LEU A 467 33.70 8.57 3.82
CA LEU A 467 33.22 9.68 3.01
C LEU A 467 34.38 10.61 2.63
N LEU A 468 35.24 10.99 3.58
CA LEU A 468 36.41 11.84 3.32
C LEU A 468 37.34 11.21 2.28
N ALA A 469 37.64 9.91 2.40
CA ALA A 469 38.44 9.18 1.43
C ALA A 469 37.81 9.21 0.02
N ARG A 470 36.51 8.97 -0.06
CA ARG A 470 35.77 9.00 -1.32
C ARG A 470 35.75 10.40 -1.98
N GLU A 471 35.50 11.44 -1.19
CA GLU A 471 35.43 12.80 -1.73
C GLU A 471 36.82 13.30 -2.13
N ARG A 472 37.88 12.92 -1.39
CA ARG A 472 39.29 13.15 -1.83
C ARG A 472 39.57 12.44 -3.14
N ALA A 473 39.16 11.20 -3.33
CA ALA A 473 39.31 10.46 -4.57
C ALA A 473 38.56 11.13 -5.76
N ARG A 474 37.49 11.87 -5.47
CA ARG A 474 36.78 12.72 -6.45
C ARG A 474 37.47 14.03 -6.73
N GLY A 475 38.57 14.36 -6.02
CA GLY A 475 39.39 15.53 -6.21
C GLY A 475 39.01 16.74 -5.35
N PHE A 476 38.29 16.53 -4.25
CA PHE A 476 38.04 17.59 -3.28
C PHE A 476 39.27 17.77 -2.35
N ALA A 477 39.68 19.03 -2.18
CA ALA A 477 40.73 19.37 -1.21
C ALA A 477 40.14 19.54 0.18
N LEU A 478 39.96 18.41 0.88
CA LEU A 478 39.34 18.34 2.23
C LEU A 478 40.32 17.73 3.24
N GLU A 479 40.46 18.34 4.40
CA GLU A 479 41.27 17.78 5.50
C GLU A 479 40.46 16.85 6.39
N ARG A 480 39.20 17.20 6.67
CA ARG A 480 38.29 16.48 7.56
C ARG A 480 36.85 16.58 7.10
N LEU A 481 36.01 15.65 7.53
CA LEU A 481 34.56 15.74 7.44
C LEU A 481 33.93 15.36 8.78
N ARG A 482 32.92 16.12 9.17
CA ARG A 482 32.00 15.76 10.27
C ARG A 482 30.70 15.30 9.65
N LEU A 483 30.22 14.14 10.11
CA LEU A 483 29.00 13.50 9.63
C LEU A 483 27.89 13.63 10.68
N VAL A 484 26.76 14.15 10.29
CA VAL A 484 25.53 14.24 11.09
C VAL A 484 24.44 13.47 10.37
N ARG A 485 23.77 12.57 11.07
CA ARG A 485 22.61 11.84 10.56
C ARG A 485 21.35 12.64 10.80
N VAL A 486 20.49 12.77 9.78
CA VAL A 486 19.25 13.53 9.83
C VAL A 486 18.15 12.72 9.16
N GLY A 487 17.25 12.15 9.95
CA GLY A 487 16.28 11.18 9.44
C GLY A 487 16.98 9.95 8.85
N ASP A 488 16.64 9.59 7.63
CA ASP A 488 17.31 8.51 6.89
C ASP A 488 18.49 8.98 6.05
N GLY A 489 18.67 10.30 5.97
CA GLY A 489 19.77 10.93 5.27
C GLY A 489 20.94 11.29 6.19
N TRP A 490 21.94 11.94 5.61
CA TRP A 490 23.08 12.48 6.32
C TRP A 490 23.59 13.77 5.65
N ILE A 491 24.21 14.58 6.48
CA ILE A 491 24.92 15.78 6.06
C ILE A 491 26.36 15.65 6.56
N ALA A 492 27.32 15.85 5.68
CA ALA A 492 28.71 15.97 6.08
C ALA A 492 29.25 17.36 5.76
N ALA A 493 30.10 17.88 6.63
CA ALA A 493 30.70 19.20 6.49
C ALA A 493 32.20 19.18 6.83
N ASP A 494 32.97 19.99 6.10
CA ASP A 494 34.41 20.17 6.34
C ASP A 494 34.70 21.01 7.58
N ARG A 495 33.72 21.77 8.08
CA ARG A 495 33.77 22.67 9.23
C ARG A 495 32.65 22.38 10.22
N PRO A 496 32.72 22.90 11.47
CA PRO A 496 31.57 22.85 12.41
C PRO A 496 30.31 23.44 11.78
N LEU A 497 29.17 22.76 12.01
CA LEU A 497 27.83 23.16 11.56
C LEU A 497 27.18 24.15 12.54
#